data_a72cf5a2823797d795511cf8e5093a1c
#
_entry.id   a72cf5a2823797d795511cf8e5093a1c
#
_cell.length_a   1.000
_cell.length_b   1.000
_cell.length_c   1.000
_cell.angle_alpha   90.00
_cell.angle_beta   90.00
_cell.angle_gamma   90.00
#
_symmetry.space_group_name_H-M   'P 1'
#
loop_
_entity.id
_entity.type
_entity.pdbx_description
1 polymer ?
#
loop_
_entity_poly.entity_id
_entity_poly.type
_entity_poly.pdbx_seq_one_letter_code
_entity_poly.pdbx_strand_id
1 'polypeptide(L)'
;MNKKFTAIRLLCAFAIALIISIVIIFSISAQPGNAIFNLFLGPLQSKRHFFDVFASSVPLMFTGLALGLVFKSGNFSMIADASLYTGGVVAAAIAIQLALPSGVHPIVILVAAAIVGGIIGSIPALLKVYFHTNELVTSLMLNYVFFYFGIFIVNKFLIDRQAGTFASLRYASTATLPILLQGTKLHVGFVIAIVVVVLLYVLLYKTKFGYEIRISGSNPQFAKYSGMNTKKIIILTQVIAGAVAGLGGAVEQMAMYPRFNWQDSPSYAWDGVIIAILSGNNPKFVPFAAFFLAYIRVGADLMSRRSDVQNELVSIIQAILILFITAERFMAGWKQRQEAKKALEG
;
A
#
# COMPACT_ATOMS: atom_id res chain seq x y z
N MET A 1 -22.94 -4.09 -16.31
CA MET A 1 -23.16 -4.21 -14.86
C MET A 1 -23.83 -2.92 -14.36
N ASN A 2 -24.99 -3.03 -13.74
CA ASN A 2 -25.80 -1.84 -13.39
C ASN A 2 -25.12 -1.08 -12.26
N LYS A 3 -24.62 0.15 -12.50
CA LYS A 3 -23.88 0.98 -11.54
C LYS A 3 -24.64 1.15 -10.21
N LYS A 4 -25.96 1.21 -10.27
CA LYS A 4 -26.83 1.30 -9.09
C LYS A 4 -26.75 0.05 -8.20
N PHE A 5 -26.69 -1.15 -8.78
CA PHE A 5 -26.61 -2.39 -8.01
C PHE A 5 -25.24 -2.53 -7.30
N THR A 6 -24.16 -2.12 -7.96
CA THR A 6 -22.82 -2.11 -7.36
C THR A 6 -22.74 -1.15 -6.18
N ALA A 7 -23.36 0.03 -6.30
CA ALA A 7 -23.42 1.00 -5.19
C ALA A 7 -24.25 0.49 -4.01
N ILE A 8 -25.42 -0.09 -4.25
CA ILE A 8 -26.27 -0.67 -3.19
C ILE A 8 -25.52 -1.79 -2.46
N ARG A 9 -24.86 -2.67 -3.19
CA ARG A 9 -24.07 -3.78 -2.62
C ARG A 9 -22.96 -3.28 -1.70
N LEU A 10 -22.19 -2.26 -2.16
CA LEU A 10 -21.13 -1.65 -1.35
C LEU A 10 -21.71 -1.00 -0.08
N LEU A 11 -22.83 -0.32 -0.20
CA LEU A 11 -23.51 0.27 0.96
C LEU A 11 -23.99 -0.79 1.96
N CYS A 12 -24.56 -1.89 1.47
CA CYS A 12 -24.98 -3.01 2.34
C CYS A 12 -23.79 -3.68 3.03
N ALA A 13 -22.69 -3.95 2.31
CA ALA A 13 -21.49 -4.53 2.89
C ALA A 13 -20.88 -3.61 3.96
N PHE A 14 -20.82 -2.31 3.68
CA PHE A 14 -20.34 -1.31 4.62
C PHE A 14 -21.27 -1.22 5.86
N ALA A 15 -22.58 -1.22 5.68
CA ALA A 15 -23.54 -1.20 6.78
C ALA A 15 -23.42 -2.44 7.69
N ILE A 16 -23.24 -3.62 7.10
CA ILE A 16 -23.03 -4.87 7.87
C ILE A 16 -21.72 -4.79 8.65
N ALA A 17 -20.62 -4.34 8.02
CA ALA A 17 -19.34 -4.15 8.69
C ALA A 17 -19.44 -3.17 9.87
N LEU A 18 -20.15 -2.06 9.67
CA LEU A 18 -20.42 -1.08 10.72
C LEU A 18 -21.20 -1.68 11.87
N ILE A 19 -22.29 -2.40 11.60
CA ILE A 19 -23.12 -3.02 12.63
C ILE A 19 -22.29 -4.00 13.46
N ILE A 20 -21.52 -4.88 12.81
CA ILE A 20 -20.65 -5.85 13.51
C ILE A 20 -19.61 -5.12 14.36
N SER A 21 -18.94 -4.09 13.81
CA SER A 21 -17.95 -3.30 14.55
C SER A 21 -18.57 -2.60 15.76
N ILE A 22 -19.77 -2.04 15.61
CA ILE A 22 -20.52 -1.39 16.68
C ILE A 22 -20.89 -2.41 17.76
N VAL A 23 -21.41 -3.59 17.39
CA VAL A 23 -21.76 -4.66 18.34
C VAL A 23 -20.53 -5.10 19.14
N ILE A 24 -19.37 -5.26 18.49
CA ILE A 24 -18.12 -5.62 19.18
C ILE A 24 -17.72 -4.52 20.17
N ILE A 25 -17.76 -3.25 19.75
CA ILE A 25 -17.42 -2.12 20.62
C ILE A 25 -18.37 -2.06 21.84
N PHE A 26 -19.67 -2.25 21.65
CA PHE A 26 -20.64 -2.26 22.75
C PHE A 26 -20.47 -3.43 23.72
N SER A 27 -19.96 -4.57 23.24
CA SER A 27 -19.72 -5.76 24.07
C SER A 27 -18.46 -5.66 24.93
N ILE A 28 -17.51 -4.79 24.58
CA ILE A 28 -16.16 -4.78 25.16
C ILE A 28 -15.85 -3.47 25.87
N SER A 29 -16.31 -2.35 25.34
CA SER A 29 -16.00 -1.01 25.86
C SER A 29 -16.99 -0.61 26.98
N ALA A 30 -16.46 -0.06 28.07
CA ALA A 30 -17.27 0.58 29.11
C ALA A 30 -17.84 1.93 28.64
N GLN A 31 -17.25 2.54 27.58
CA GLN A 31 -17.66 3.81 27.00
C GLN A 31 -17.84 3.72 25.47
N PRO A 32 -18.78 2.89 24.96
CA PRO A 32 -18.90 2.60 23.54
C PRO A 32 -19.18 3.83 22.68
N GLY A 33 -19.91 4.81 23.20
CA GLY A 33 -20.17 6.08 22.51
C GLY A 33 -18.89 6.87 22.23
N ASN A 34 -17.97 6.93 23.20
CA ASN A 34 -16.67 7.60 23.03
C ASN A 34 -15.79 6.85 22.03
N ALA A 35 -15.76 5.53 22.07
CA ALA A 35 -15.00 4.70 21.15
C ALA A 35 -15.46 4.90 19.69
N ILE A 36 -16.78 4.81 19.45
CA ILE A 36 -17.38 5.01 18.12
C ILE A 36 -17.15 6.45 17.63
N PHE A 37 -17.30 7.43 18.51
CA PHE A 37 -17.06 8.83 18.16
C PHE A 37 -15.61 9.06 17.70
N ASN A 38 -14.62 8.51 18.42
CA ASN A 38 -13.22 8.65 18.03
C ASN A 38 -12.88 7.88 16.75
N LEU A 39 -13.49 6.72 16.50
CA LEU A 39 -13.29 5.94 15.28
C LEU A 39 -13.74 6.71 14.02
N PHE A 40 -14.95 7.28 14.05
CA PHE A 40 -15.55 7.90 12.86
C PHE A 40 -15.37 9.41 12.79
N LEU A 41 -15.42 10.12 13.89
CA LEU A 41 -15.32 11.58 13.93
C LEU A 41 -13.97 12.08 14.46
N GLY A 42 -13.19 11.20 15.11
CA GLY A 42 -11.86 11.53 15.64
C GLY A 42 -10.93 12.18 14.60
N PRO A 43 -10.80 11.65 13.38
CA PRO A 43 -9.96 12.26 12.34
C PRO A 43 -10.41 13.67 11.93
N LEU A 44 -11.66 14.03 12.11
CA LEU A 44 -12.21 15.36 11.76
C LEU A 44 -12.16 16.37 12.91
N GLN A 45 -11.86 15.95 14.14
CA GLN A 45 -11.89 16.83 15.32
C GLN A 45 -10.83 17.92 15.30
N SER A 46 -9.69 17.69 14.67
CA SER A 46 -8.62 18.68 14.60
C SER A 46 -7.97 18.70 13.24
N LYS A 47 -7.47 19.88 12.87
CA LYS A 47 -6.69 20.08 11.64
C LYS A 47 -5.53 19.09 11.56
N ARG A 48 -4.85 18.81 12.68
CA ARG A 48 -3.74 17.88 12.75
C ARG A 48 -4.19 16.45 12.38
N HIS A 49 -5.23 15.92 13.00
CA HIS A 49 -5.73 14.56 12.74
C HIS A 49 -6.23 14.40 11.31
N PHE A 50 -6.88 15.45 10.76
CA PHE A 50 -7.34 15.43 9.39
C PHE A 50 -6.16 15.30 8.40
N PHE A 51 -5.09 16.08 8.60
CA PHE A 51 -3.91 15.99 7.75
C PHE A 51 -3.03 14.76 8.03
N ASP A 52 -3.13 14.15 9.22
CA ASP A 52 -2.50 12.86 9.53
C ASP A 52 -3.10 11.74 8.63
N VAL A 53 -4.38 11.83 8.22
CA VAL A 53 -4.98 10.90 7.24
C VAL A 53 -4.28 11.00 5.89
N PHE A 54 -4.03 12.21 5.39
CA PHE A 54 -3.30 12.41 4.14
C PHE A 54 -1.88 11.88 4.22
N ALA A 55 -1.17 12.16 5.32
CA ALA A 55 0.18 11.66 5.53
C ALA A 55 0.22 10.12 5.56
N SER A 56 -0.71 9.48 6.30
CA SER A 56 -0.82 8.02 6.39
C SER A 56 -1.27 7.37 5.08
N SER A 57 -1.93 8.12 4.17
CA SER A 57 -2.32 7.59 2.86
C SER A 57 -1.13 7.46 1.89
N VAL A 58 -0.02 8.14 2.13
CA VAL A 58 1.12 8.18 1.19
C VAL A 58 1.72 6.79 0.95
N PRO A 59 2.21 6.04 1.96
CA PRO A 59 2.76 4.70 1.74
C PRO A 59 1.72 3.74 1.14
N LEU A 60 0.45 3.91 1.52
CA LEU A 60 -0.66 3.13 0.99
C LEU A 60 -0.93 3.40 -0.50
N MET A 61 -0.75 4.63 -0.96
CA MET A 61 -0.82 4.96 -2.39
C MET A 61 0.28 4.25 -3.17
N PHE A 62 1.52 4.28 -2.69
CA PHE A 62 2.65 3.64 -3.37
C PHE A 62 2.47 2.12 -3.47
N THR A 63 2.07 1.45 -2.39
CA THR A 63 1.83 0.00 -2.40
C THR A 63 0.61 -0.38 -3.24
N GLY A 64 -0.48 0.38 -3.13
CA GLY A 64 -1.67 0.19 -3.96
C GLY A 64 -1.42 0.36 -5.45
N LEU A 65 -0.59 1.33 -5.83
CA LEU A 65 -0.15 1.54 -7.23
C LEU A 65 0.74 0.40 -7.71
N ALA A 66 1.71 -0.02 -6.91
CA ALA A 66 2.64 -1.10 -7.26
C ALA A 66 1.87 -2.41 -7.50
N LEU A 67 1.03 -2.81 -6.54
CA LEU A 67 0.26 -4.04 -6.64
C LEU A 67 -0.85 -3.96 -7.68
N GLY A 68 -1.52 -2.81 -7.81
CA GLY A 68 -2.51 -2.58 -8.85
C GLY A 68 -1.94 -2.73 -10.26
N LEU A 69 -0.68 -2.30 -10.47
CA LEU A 69 0.03 -2.48 -11.73
C LEU A 69 0.32 -3.97 -12.00
N VAL A 70 0.81 -4.71 -11.00
CA VAL A 70 1.09 -6.15 -11.10
C VAL A 70 -0.21 -6.92 -11.41
N PHE A 71 -1.28 -6.67 -10.66
CA PHE A 71 -2.58 -7.34 -10.87
C PHE A 71 -3.20 -7.00 -12.22
N LYS A 72 -3.00 -5.77 -12.72
CA LYS A 72 -3.44 -5.36 -14.05
C LYS A 72 -2.77 -6.14 -15.17
N SER A 73 -1.56 -6.64 -14.95
CA SER A 73 -0.84 -7.51 -15.89
C SER A 73 -1.21 -8.98 -15.82
N GLY A 74 -2.19 -9.35 -14.97
CA GLY A 74 -2.60 -10.74 -14.75
C GLY A 74 -1.63 -11.54 -13.87
N ASN A 75 -0.68 -10.89 -13.21
CA ASN A 75 0.26 -11.49 -12.29
C ASN A 75 -0.17 -11.26 -10.85
N PHE A 76 0.27 -12.13 -9.94
CA PHE A 76 -0.03 -11.99 -8.52
C PHE A 76 1.26 -12.14 -7.69
N SER A 77 1.97 -11.02 -7.50
CA SER A 77 3.23 -10.98 -6.75
C SER A 77 3.13 -9.99 -5.60
N MET A 78 3.58 -10.39 -4.43
CA MET A 78 3.59 -9.60 -3.19
C MET A 78 4.96 -8.97 -2.89
N ILE A 79 5.86 -8.89 -3.89
CA ILE A 79 7.23 -8.38 -3.73
C ILE A 79 7.30 -6.90 -3.34
N ALA A 80 6.18 -6.19 -3.45
CA ALA A 80 6.10 -4.79 -3.05
C ALA A 80 6.47 -4.55 -1.57
N ASP A 81 6.26 -5.53 -0.69
CA ASP A 81 6.64 -5.45 0.72
C ASP A 81 8.16 -5.40 0.88
N ALA A 82 8.88 -6.36 0.26
CA ALA A 82 10.34 -6.38 0.24
C ALA A 82 10.92 -5.12 -0.40
N SER A 83 10.35 -4.67 -1.53
CA SER A 83 10.82 -3.49 -2.24
C SER A 83 10.64 -2.22 -1.41
N LEU A 84 9.51 -2.08 -0.72
CA LEU A 84 9.22 -0.95 0.16
C LEU A 84 10.17 -0.94 1.36
N TYR A 85 10.28 -2.07 2.07
CA TYR A 85 11.14 -2.19 3.23
C TYR A 85 12.61 -1.88 2.86
N THR A 86 13.11 -2.50 1.81
CA THR A 86 14.50 -2.29 1.35
C THR A 86 14.72 -0.88 0.83
N GLY A 87 13.71 -0.28 0.17
CA GLY A 87 13.74 1.14 -0.21
C GLY A 87 13.92 2.05 1.00
N GLY A 88 13.25 1.75 2.13
CA GLY A 88 13.43 2.43 3.41
C GLY A 88 14.84 2.23 4.00
N VAL A 89 15.40 1.02 3.91
CA VAL A 89 16.79 0.73 4.36
C VAL A 89 17.80 1.50 3.52
N VAL A 90 17.63 1.53 2.19
CA VAL A 90 18.50 2.30 1.27
C VAL A 90 18.40 3.79 1.57
N ALA A 91 17.20 4.29 1.83
CA ALA A 91 17.00 5.68 2.23
C ALA A 91 17.76 6.01 3.53
N ALA A 92 17.66 5.15 4.54
CA ALA A 92 18.38 5.29 5.79
C ALA A 92 19.91 5.27 5.59
N ALA A 93 20.41 4.33 4.79
CA ALA A 93 21.85 4.20 4.53
C ALA A 93 22.42 5.46 3.87
N ILE A 94 21.75 5.96 2.83
CA ILE A 94 22.19 7.18 2.12
C ILE A 94 22.04 8.41 3.01
N ALA A 95 20.92 8.54 3.73
CA ALA A 95 20.64 9.67 4.61
C ALA A 95 21.64 9.81 5.78
N ILE A 96 22.29 8.71 6.18
CA ILE A 96 23.26 8.68 7.27
C ILE A 96 24.70 8.82 6.75
N GLN A 97 25.03 8.10 5.66
CA GLN A 97 26.42 7.97 5.24
C GLN A 97 26.88 9.04 4.23
N LEU A 98 25.96 9.63 3.50
CA LEU A 98 26.29 10.65 2.50
C LEU A 98 25.96 12.05 3.01
N ALA A 99 26.92 12.98 2.88
CA ALA A 99 26.71 14.39 3.15
C ALA A 99 26.50 15.14 1.84
N LEU A 100 25.25 15.26 1.40
CA LEU A 100 24.87 15.96 0.16
C LEU A 100 24.14 17.28 0.45
N PRO A 101 24.20 18.25 -0.48
CA PRO A 101 23.47 19.52 -0.35
C PRO A 101 21.95 19.30 -0.24
N SER A 102 21.27 20.22 0.45
CA SER A 102 19.82 20.28 0.54
C SER A 102 19.21 20.34 -0.87
N GLY A 103 18.18 19.52 -1.12
CA GLY A 103 17.53 19.40 -2.43
C GLY A 103 18.08 18.27 -3.30
N VAL A 104 19.40 18.08 -3.39
CA VAL A 104 20.00 16.95 -4.14
C VAL A 104 19.89 15.66 -3.33
N HIS A 105 20.09 15.73 -2.02
CA HIS A 105 20.09 14.57 -1.12
C HIS A 105 18.79 13.73 -1.21
N PRO A 106 17.59 14.30 -1.07
CA PRO A 106 16.35 13.54 -1.22
C PRO A 106 16.19 12.92 -2.62
N ILE A 107 16.62 13.62 -3.68
CA ILE A 107 16.51 13.11 -5.04
C ILE A 107 17.38 11.85 -5.22
N VAL A 108 18.62 11.89 -4.75
CA VAL A 108 19.54 10.74 -4.80
C VAL A 108 18.96 9.56 -4.03
N ILE A 109 18.39 9.79 -2.86
CA ILE A 109 17.73 8.76 -2.04
C ILE A 109 16.57 8.14 -2.82
N LEU A 110 15.69 8.95 -3.37
CA LEU A 110 14.51 8.47 -4.12
C LEU A 110 14.92 7.65 -5.36
N VAL A 111 15.89 8.13 -6.13
CA VAL A 111 16.38 7.42 -7.32
C VAL A 111 17.03 6.08 -6.92
N ALA A 112 17.87 6.07 -5.91
CA ALA A 112 18.51 4.84 -5.43
C ALA A 112 17.49 3.82 -4.91
N ALA A 113 16.51 4.26 -4.12
CA ALA A 113 15.44 3.41 -3.61
C ALA A 113 14.56 2.83 -4.74
N ALA A 114 14.27 3.64 -5.77
CA ALA A 114 13.54 3.18 -6.95
C ALA A 114 14.33 2.10 -7.73
N ILE A 115 15.63 2.31 -7.93
CA ILE A 115 16.48 1.35 -8.63
C ILE A 115 16.54 0.04 -7.85
N VAL A 116 16.85 0.09 -6.55
CA VAL A 116 16.95 -1.11 -5.71
C VAL A 116 15.60 -1.82 -5.61
N GLY A 117 14.50 -1.08 -5.40
CA GLY A 117 13.16 -1.65 -5.40
C GLY A 117 12.81 -2.32 -6.73
N GLY A 118 13.19 -1.72 -7.86
CA GLY A 118 13.00 -2.29 -9.19
C GLY A 118 13.82 -3.57 -9.42
N ILE A 119 15.06 -3.62 -8.95
CA ILE A 119 15.90 -4.82 -9.00
C ILE A 119 15.25 -5.94 -8.21
N ILE A 120 14.81 -5.67 -6.98
CA ILE A 120 14.12 -6.65 -6.12
C ILE A 120 12.83 -7.13 -6.78
N GLY A 121 12.04 -6.21 -7.34
CA GLY A 121 10.81 -6.53 -8.07
C GLY A 121 11.05 -7.41 -9.29
N SER A 122 12.23 -7.36 -9.91
CA SER A 122 12.57 -8.20 -11.05
C SER A 122 12.75 -9.67 -10.69
N ILE A 123 13.15 -10.01 -9.47
CA ILE A 123 13.55 -11.36 -9.08
C ILE A 123 12.40 -12.37 -9.24
N PRO A 124 11.21 -12.20 -8.64
CA PRO A 124 10.11 -13.16 -8.82
C PRO A 124 9.62 -13.21 -10.27
N ALA A 125 9.71 -12.10 -11.01
CA ALA A 125 9.36 -12.07 -12.43
C ALA A 125 10.31 -12.93 -13.28
N LEU A 126 11.62 -12.84 -13.03
CA LEU A 126 12.62 -13.65 -13.70
C LEU A 126 12.45 -15.13 -13.36
N LEU A 127 12.24 -15.46 -12.09
CA LEU A 127 11.99 -16.83 -11.65
C LEU A 127 10.71 -17.41 -12.29
N LYS A 128 9.65 -16.63 -12.42
CA LYS A 128 8.44 -17.05 -13.13
C LYS A 128 8.68 -17.29 -14.60
N VAL A 129 9.36 -16.37 -15.29
CA VAL A 129 9.51 -16.38 -16.74
C VAL A 129 10.48 -17.48 -17.21
N TYR A 130 11.56 -17.71 -16.48
CA TYR A 130 12.61 -18.65 -16.89
C TYR A 130 12.52 -20.01 -16.18
N PHE A 131 12.04 -20.05 -14.94
CA PHE A 131 11.97 -21.28 -14.14
C PHE A 131 10.54 -21.75 -13.89
N HIS A 132 9.53 -21.04 -14.41
CA HIS A 132 8.10 -21.39 -14.27
C HIS A 132 7.63 -21.53 -12.80
N THR A 133 8.27 -20.81 -11.87
CA THR A 133 7.91 -20.84 -10.45
C THR A 133 6.60 -20.10 -10.18
N ASN A 134 5.95 -20.44 -9.06
CA ASN A 134 4.80 -19.70 -8.59
C ASN A 134 5.25 -18.35 -8.02
N GLU A 135 4.86 -17.26 -8.66
CA GLU A 135 5.28 -15.89 -8.29
C GLU A 135 4.78 -15.45 -6.93
N LEU A 136 3.59 -15.90 -6.49
CA LEU A 136 3.06 -15.57 -5.18
C LEU A 136 3.95 -16.18 -4.08
N VAL A 137 4.23 -17.48 -4.17
CA VAL A 137 5.06 -18.18 -3.19
C VAL A 137 6.47 -17.60 -3.16
N THR A 138 7.07 -17.39 -4.34
CA THR A 138 8.43 -16.84 -4.45
C THR A 138 8.53 -15.44 -3.85
N SER A 139 7.54 -14.57 -4.15
CA SER A 139 7.55 -13.20 -3.62
C SER A 139 7.33 -13.16 -2.11
N LEU A 140 6.46 -14.02 -1.56
CA LEU A 140 6.27 -14.11 -0.10
C LEU A 140 7.54 -14.57 0.61
N MET A 141 8.25 -15.57 0.06
CA MET A 141 9.53 -16.01 0.62
C MET A 141 10.61 -14.93 0.54
N LEU A 142 10.70 -14.24 -0.60
CA LEU A 142 11.66 -13.15 -0.79
C LEU A 142 11.39 -11.96 0.14
N ASN A 143 10.14 -11.71 0.53
CA ASN A 143 9.82 -10.67 1.51
C ASN A 143 10.57 -10.91 2.82
N TYR A 144 10.58 -12.15 3.33
CA TYR A 144 11.35 -12.50 4.54
C TYR A 144 12.86 -12.39 4.33
N VAL A 145 13.36 -12.85 3.18
CA VAL A 145 14.80 -12.77 2.87
C VAL A 145 15.27 -11.31 2.88
N PHE A 146 14.58 -10.42 2.18
CA PHE A 146 14.96 -9.01 2.11
C PHE A 146 14.69 -8.26 3.42
N PHE A 147 13.69 -8.66 4.18
CA PHE A 147 13.43 -8.13 5.50
C PHE A 147 14.62 -8.41 6.45
N TYR A 148 15.00 -9.68 6.61
CA TYR A 148 16.14 -10.03 7.47
C TYR A 148 17.48 -9.50 6.95
N PHE A 149 17.66 -9.44 5.63
CA PHE A 149 18.83 -8.81 5.04
C PHE A 149 18.90 -7.32 5.35
N GLY A 150 17.78 -6.61 5.31
CA GLY A 150 17.70 -5.21 5.69
C GLY A 150 17.98 -4.99 7.18
N ILE A 151 17.42 -5.83 8.08
CA ILE A 151 17.75 -5.82 9.51
C ILE A 151 19.26 -6.03 9.72
N PHE A 152 19.88 -6.98 9.00
CA PHE A 152 21.31 -7.22 9.06
C PHE A 152 22.11 -5.97 8.67
N ILE A 153 21.74 -5.30 7.57
CA ILE A 153 22.40 -4.05 7.14
C ILE A 153 22.29 -2.98 8.22
N VAL A 154 21.09 -2.77 8.75
CA VAL A 154 20.86 -1.75 9.78
C VAL A 154 21.67 -2.05 11.05
N ASN A 155 21.63 -3.30 11.53
CA ASN A 155 22.36 -3.70 12.74
C ASN A 155 23.88 -3.58 12.59
N LYS A 156 24.42 -3.92 11.43
CA LYS A 156 25.87 -3.96 11.24
C LYS A 156 26.46 -2.59 10.91
N PHE A 157 25.76 -1.75 10.14
CA PHE A 157 26.32 -0.55 9.54
C PHE A 157 25.67 0.75 10.01
N LEU A 158 24.42 0.72 10.50
CA LEU A 158 23.63 1.92 10.73
C LEU A 158 23.16 2.08 12.17
N ILE A 159 23.32 1.07 13.03
CA ILE A 159 22.74 1.05 14.38
C ILE A 159 23.37 2.12 15.27
N ASP A 160 22.51 2.79 16.02
CA ASP A 160 22.90 3.69 17.12
C ASP A 160 22.96 2.87 18.43
N ARG A 161 24.18 2.49 18.86
CA ARG A 161 24.39 1.72 20.08
C ARG A 161 24.01 2.46 21.36
N GLN A 162 23.84 3.78 21.29
CA GLN A 162 23.48 4.61 22.45
C GLN A 162 21.96 4.77 22.59
N ALA A 163 21.18 4.37 21.58
CA ALA A 163 19.73 4.58 21.58
C ALA A 163 18.95 3.68 22.57
N GLY A 164 19.55 2.60 23.10
CA GLY A 164 18.89 1.65 24.02
C GLY A 164 17.77 0.80 23.38
N THR A 165 17.41 1.09 22.13
CA THR A 165 16.39 0.39 21.32
C THR A 165 16.91 0.16 19.92
N PHE A 166 16.25 -0.71 19.14
CA PHE A 166 16.58 -0.86 17.71
C PHE A 166 16.28 0.44 16.97
N ALA A 167 17.31 1.19 16.69
CA ALA A 167 17.22 2.43 15.91
C ALA A 167 18.56 2.72 15.24
N SER A 168 18.52 3.26 14.01
CA SER A 168 19.71 3.76 13.34
C SER A 168 20.18 5.09 13.91
N LEU A 169 21.35 5.53 13.49
CA LEU A 169 21.78 6.92 13.64
C LEU A 169 20.73 7.86 13.04
N ARG A 170 20.72 9.11 13.48
CA ARG A 170 19.79 10.12 12.95
C ARG A 170 20.13 10.48 11.51
N TYR A 171 19.10 10.70 10.72
CA TYR A 171 19.25 11.17 9.35
C TYR A 171 19.83 12.58 9.32
N ALA A 172 20.62 12.89 8.30
CA ALA A 172 21.04 14.25 8.04
C ALA A 172 19.81 15.15 7.79
N SER A 173 19.82 16.36 8.30
CA SER A 173 18.72 17.34 8.10
C SER A 173 18.46 17.64 6.62
N THR A 174 19.47 17.49 5.77
CA THR A 174 19.37 17.65 4.32
C THR A 174 18.64 16.51 3.62
N ALA A 175 18.48 15.33 4.26
CA ALA A 175 17.84 14.15 3.72
C ALA A 175 16.32 14.11 3.98
N THR A 176 15.82 14.91 4.92
CA THR A 176 14.41 14.90 5.32
C THR A 176 13.53 15.62 4.32
N LEU A 177 12.32 15.07 4.08
CA LEU A 177 11.34 15.75 3.24
C LEU A 177 10.63 16.86 4.03
N PRO A 178 10.50 18.07 3.46
CA PRO A 178 9.86 19.19 4.14
C PRO A 178 8.36 18.95 4.37
N ILE A 179 7.89 19.48 5.50
CA ILE A 179 6.46 19.50 5.86
C ILE A 179 5.79 20.61 5.06
N LEU A 180 4.68 20.29 4.39
CA LEU A 180 3.90 21.25 3.59
C LEU A 180 3.07 22.21 4.46
N LEU A 181 2.59 21.74 5.60
CA LEU A 181 1.72 22.51 6.47
C LEU A 181 2.21 22.44 7.92
N GLN A 182 2.67 23.56 8.47
CA GLN A 182 3.16 23.63 9.85
C GLN A 182 2.11 23.14 10.85
N GLY A 183 2.54 22.37 11.85
CA GLY A 183 1.69 21.77 12.87
C GLY A 183 0.96 20.50 12.42
N THR A 184 1.22 20.00 11.21
CA THR A 184 0.68 18.73 10.68
C THR A 184 1.80 17.82 10.24
N LYS A 185 1.48 16.56 9.92
CA LYS A 185 2.44 15.60 9.34
C LYS A 185 2.39 15.55 7.81
N LEU A 186 1.61 16.42 7.18
CA LEU A 186 1.54 16.45 5.72
C LEU A 186 2.86 16.96 5.14
N HIS A 187 3.49 16.13 4.32
CA HIS A 187 4.83 16.35 3.77
C HIS A 187 4.83 16.28 2.23
N VAL A 188 5.92 16.73 1.61
CA VAL A 188 6.11 16.74 0.14
C VAL A 188 5.93 15.35 -0.48
N GLY A 189 6.12 14.27 0.26
CA GLY A 189 5.86 12.91 -0.19
C GLY A 189 4.44 12.67 -0.71
N PHE A 190 3.44 13.41 -0.22
CA PHE A 190 2.08 13.37 -0.76
C PHE A 190 2.03 13.88 -2.21
N VAL A 191 2.75 14.96 -2.51
CA VAL A 191 2.85 15.50 -3.88
C VAL A 191 3.55 14.48 -4.79
N ILE A 192 4.65 13.87 -4.30
CA ILE A 192 5.36 12.82 -5.04
C ILE A 192 4.42 11.65 -5.34
N ALA A 193 3.62 11.20 -4.36
CA ALA A 193 2.65 10.13 -4.57
C ALA A 193 1.63 10.47 -5.66
N ILE A 194 1.08 11.68 -5.67
CA ILE A 194 0.15 12.14 -6.72
C ILE A 194 0.83 12.18 -8.09
N VAL A 195 2.08 12.64 -8.18
CA VAL A 195 2.85 12.62 -9.43
C VAL A 195 3.00 11.18 -9.94
N VAL A 196 3.34 10.23 -9.06
CA VAL A 196 3.46 8.81 -9.42
C VAL A 196 2.12 8.22 -9.86
N VAL A 197 0.99 8.61 -9.23
CA VAL A 197 -0.37 8.25 -9.69
C VAL A 197 -0.60 8.68 -11.14
N VAL A 198 -0.28 9.95 -11.45
CA VAL A 198 -0.45 10.50 -12.81
C VAL A 198 0.46 9.77 -13.81
N LEU A 199 1.73 9.56 -13.45
CA LEU A 199 2.69 8.86 -14.31
C LEU A 199 2.24 7.43 -14.62
N LEU A 200 1.77 6.67 -13.62
CA LEU A 200 1.28 5.31 -13.82
C LEU A 200 -0.06 5.28 -14.58
N TYR A 201 -0.92 6.29 -14.37
CA TYR A 201 -2.14 6.42 -15.17
C TYR A 201 -1.80 6.66 -16.64
N VAL A 202 -0.89 7.58 -16.95
CA VAL A 202 -0.43 7.85 -18.31
C VAL A 202 0.22 6.60 -18.90
N LEU A 203 1.12 5.94 -18.16
CA LEU A 203 1.77 4.70 -18.58
C LEU A 203 0.74 3.63 -18.94
N LEU A 204 -0.25 3.35 -18.08
CA LEU A 204 -1.23 2.29 -18.31
C LEU A 204 -2.24 2.60 -19.42
N TYR A 205 -2.66 3.87 -19.57
CA TYR A 205 -3.80 4.20 -20.44
C TYR A 205 -3.43 5.00 -21.69
N LYS A 206 -2.23 5.58 -21.73
CA LYS A 206 -1.81 6.48 -22.83
C LYS A 206 -0.57 5.95 -23.59
N THR A 207 0.03 4.83 -23.16
CA THR A 207 1.21 4.26 -23.84
C THR A 207 0.92 2.89 -24.45
N LYS A 208 1.74 2.52 -25.47
CA LYS A 208 1.72 1.20 -26.08
C LYS A 208 1.99 0.10 -25.06
N PHE A 209 3.00 0.29 -24.20
CA PHE A 209 3.35 -0.67 -23.16
C PHE A 209 2.19 -0.90 -22.17
N GLY A 210 1.50 0.15 -21.77
CA GLY A 210 0.31 0.03 -20.93
C GLY A 210 -0.86 -0.72 -21.59
N TYR A 211 -1.01 -0.57 -22.91
CA TYR A 211 -1.96 -1.37 -23.68
C TYR A 211 -1.57 -2.87 -23.64
N GLU A 212 -0.29 -3.18 -23.87
CA GLU A 212 0.24 -4.54 -23.82
C GLU A 212 0.04 -5.19 -22.43
N ILE A 213 0.28 -4.42 -21.33
CA ILE A 213 0.00 -4.87 -19.96
C ILE A 213 -1.47 -5.27 -19.79
N ARG A 214 -2.41 -4.43 -20.22
CA ARG A 214 -3.84 -4.68 -20.06
C ARG A 214 -4.33 -5.86 -20.87
N ILE A 215 -3.86 -6.02 -22.09
CA ILE A 215 -4.21 -7.16 -22.96
C ILE A 215 -3.60 -8.45 -22.39
N SER A 216 -2.33 -8.45 -22.01
CA SER A 216 -1.68 -9.61 -21.40
C SER A 216 -2.39 -10.05 -20.11
N GLY A 217 -2.87 -9.10 -19.30
CA GLY A 217 -3.60 -9.39 -18.08
C GLY A 217 -5.01 -9.93 -18.31
N SER A 218 -5.68 -9.53 -19.40
CA SER A 218 -7.04 -10.01 -19.72
C SER A 218 -7.04 -11.35 -20.46
N ASN A 219 -6.12 -11.53 -21.40
CA ASN A 219 -5.98 -12.76 -22.16
C ASN A 219 -4.50 -12.97 -22.59
N PRO A 220 -3.71 -13.71 -21.79
CA PRO A 220 -2.30 -13.95 -22.09
C PRO A 220 -2.05 -14.71 -23.39
N GLN A 221 -2.97 -15.61 -23.77
CA GLN A 221 -2.85 -16.35 -25.02
C GLN A 221 -3.06 -15.45 -26.23
N PHE A 222 -4.09 -14.61 -26.21
CA PHE A 222 -4.30 -13.62 -27.26
C PHE A 222 -3.09 -12.68 -27.39
N ALA A 223 -2.54 -12.18 -26.28
CA ALA A 223 -1.34 -11.35 -26.31
C ALA A 223 -0.18 -12.05 -27.01
N LYS A 224 0.06 -13.33 -26.70
CA LYS A 224 1.10 -14.14 -27.33
C LYS A 224 0.88 -14.33 -28.83
N TYR A 225 -0.34 -14.70 -29.26
CA TYR A 225 -0.66 -14.88 -30.67
C TYR A 225 -0.64 -13.57 -31.48
N SER A 226 -0.89 -12.44 -30.81
CA SER A 226 -0.76 -11.09 -31.41
C SER A 226 0.69 -10.60 -31.49
N GLY A 227 1.68 -11.43 -31.19
CA GLY A 227 3.09 -11.09 -31.29
C GLY A 227 3.64 -10.24 -30.13
N MET A 228 2.89 -10.07 -29.04
CA MET A 228 3.37 -9.35 -27.85
C MET A 228 4.36 -10.18 -27.06
N ASN A 229 5.47 -9.56 -26.62
CA ASN A 229 6.46 -10.25 -25.79
C ASN A 229 6.00 -10.33 -24.32
N THR A 230 5.20 -11.34 -24.00
CA THR A 230 4.61 -11.55 -22.66
C THR A 230 5.67 -11.68 -21.58
N LYS A 231 6.85 -12.27 -21.87
CA LYS A 231 7.97 -12.37 -20.93
C LYS A 231 8.47 -10.98 -20.51
N LYS A 232 8.71 -10.13 -21.51
CA LYS A 232 9.16 -8.74 -21.28
C LYS A 232 8.11 -7.93 -20.50
N ILE A 233 6.82 -8.12 -20.82
CA ILE A 233 5.71 -7.44 -20.13
C ILE A 233 5.70 -7.81 -18.64
N ILE A 234 5.81 -9.11 -18.30
CA ILE A 234 5.82 -9.59 -16.91
C ILE A 234 7.00 -8.97 -16.14
N ILE A 235 8.20 -9.05 -16.70
CA ILE A 235 9.43 -8.56 -16.04
C ILE A 235 9.35 -7.04 -15.82
N LEU A 236 9.09 -6.26 -16.87
CA LEU A 236 9.09 -4.81 -16.77
C LEU A 236 7.96 -4.30 -15.86
N THR A 237 6.80 -4.96 -15.86
CA THR A 237 5.70 -4.59 -14.96
C THR A 237 6.11 -4.75 -13.49
N GLN A 238 6.78 -5.85 -13.14
CA GLN A 238 7.23 -6.07 -11.76
C GLN A 238 8.42 -5.19 -11.38
N VAL A 239 9.32 -4.87 -12.33
CA VAL A 239 10.39 -3.88 -12.12
C VAL A 239 9.81 -2.50 -11.79
N ILE A 240 8.83 -2.03 -12.57
CA ILE A 240 8.18 -0.74 -12.32
C ILE A 240 7.42 -0.77 -10.98
N ALA A 241 6.71 -1.85 -10.69
CA ALA A 241 6.00 -2.01 -9.43
C ALA A 241 6.96 -2.00 -8.23
N GLY A 242 8.07 -2.73 -8.30
CA GLY A 242 9.11 -2.72 -7.28
C GLY A 242 9.75 -1.34 -7.11
N ALA A 243 10.01 -0.62 -8.21
CA ALA A 243 10.53 0.74 -8.15
C ALA A 243 9.56 1.70 -7.45
N VAL A 244 8.27 1.61 -7.75
CA VAL A 244 7.22 2.42 -7.10
C VAL A 244 7.12 2.09 -5.61
N ALA A 245 7.17 0.81 -5.23
CA ALA A 245 7.14 0.41 -3.83
C ALA A 245 8.40 0.89 -3.08
N GLY A 246 9.58 0.75 -3.68
CA GLY A 246 10.84 1.24 -3.11
C GLY A 246 10.85 2.75 -2.89
N LEU A 247 10.30 3.53 -3.85
CA LEU A 247 10.04 4.96 -3.67
C LEU A 247 9.14 5.22 -2.46
N GLY A 248 8.07 4.44 -2.29
CA GLY A 248 7.16 4.58 -1.16
C GLY A 248 7.86 4.40 0.17
N GLY A 249 8.74 3.39 0.30
CA GLY A 249 9.53 3.16 1.51
C GLY A 249 10.51 4.29 1.82
N ALA A 250 11.18 4.82 0.80
CA ALA A 250 12.07 5.97 0.96
C ALA A 250 11.32 7.23 1.37
N VAL A 251 10.19 7.54 0.73
CA VAL A 251 9.35 8.69 1.06
C VAL A 251 8.88 8.60 2.51
N GLU A 252 8.40 7.44 2.94
CA GLU A 252 7.92 7.23 4.30
C GLU A 252 9.04 7.45 5.32
N GLN A 253 10.23 6.88 5.10
CA GLN A 253 11.36 7.04 6.00
C GLN A 253 11.85 8.48 6.10
N MET A 254 11.99 9.19 4.98
CA MET A 254 12.45 10.57 4.96
C MET A 254 11.44 11.58 5.52
N ALA A 255 10.15 11.24 5.50
CA ALA A 255 9.07 12.14 5.87
C ALA A 255 8.60 11.98 7.31
N MET A 256 8.47 10.72 7.77
CA MET A 256 7.80 10.39 9.03
C MET A 256 8.77 10.07 10.17
N TYR A 257 10.00 9.68 9.84
CA TYR A 257 10.95 9.19 10.84
C TYR A 257 12.25 9.98 10.84
N PRO A 258 12.77 10.33 12.06
CA PRO A 258 14.08 10.98 12.19
C PRO A 258 15.25 9.99 12.12
N ARG A 259 14.95 8.68 12.18
CA ARG A 259 15.87 7.54 12.14
C ARG A 259 15.14 6.28 11.72
N PHE A 260 15.83 5.29 11.19
CA PHE A 260 15.22 3.99 10.86
C PHE A 260 14.92 3.20 12.15
N ASN A 261 13.68 2.74 12.29
CA ASN A 261 13.20 2.03 13.47
C ASN A 261 12.24 0.88 13.15
N TRP A 262 12.14 0.45 11.91
CA TRP A 262 11.28 -0.66 11.53
C TRP A 262 11.89 -1.99 12.00
N GLN A 263 11.45 -2.49 13.16
CA GLN A 263 11.81 -3.80 13.70
C GLN A 263 11.03 -4.93 13.04
N ASP A 264 9.80 -4.62 12.58
CA ASP A 264 8.92 -5.50 11.84
C ASP A 264 8.61 -4.88 10.48
N SER A 265 8.19 -5.72 9.52
CA SER A 265 7.68 -5.19 8.25
C SER A 265 6.43 -4.37 8.52
N PRO A 266 6.33 -3.14 8.00
CA PRO A 266 5.16 -2.30 8.21
C PRO A 266 3.87 -2.84 7.56
N SER A 267 3.95 -3.96 6.85
CA SER A 267 2.82 -4.69 6.23
C SER A 267 1.98 -3.86 5.25
N TYR A 268 2.51 -2.75 4.74
CA TYR A 268 1.80 -1.88 3.80
C TYR A 268 1.44 -2.57 2.49
N ALA A 269 2.12 -3.66 2.12
CA ALA A 269 1.79 -4.39 0.91
C ALA A 269 0.44 -5.12 1.03
N TRP A 270 0.09 -5.64 2.20
CA TRP A 270 -1.23 -6.24 2.41
C TRP A 270 -2.35 -5.22 2.24
N ASP A 271 -2.16 -4.02 2.77
CA ASP A 271 -3.10 -2.92 2.52
C ASP A 271 -3.12 -2.50 1.06
N GLY A 272 -1.96 -2.53 0.41
CA GLY A 272 -1.84 -2.28 -1.02
C GLY A 272 -2.66 -3.25 -1.87
N VAL A 273 -2.78 -4.53 -1.48
CA VAL A 273 -3.71 -5.50 -2.13
C VAL A 273 -5.14 -5.02 -2.02
N ILE A 274 -5.54 -4.60 -0.82
CA ILE A 274 -6.90 -4.11 -0.56
C ILE A 274 -7.19 -2.87 -1.42
N ILE A 275 -6.25 -1.93 -1.45
CA ILE A 275 -6.36 -0.71 -2.24
C ILE A 275 -6.39 -1.01 -3.75
N ALA A 276 -5.57 -1.95 -4.23
CA ALA A 276 -5.57 -2.37 -5.62
C ALA A 276 -6.93 -2.95 -6.03
N ILE A 277 -7.50 -3.83 -5.19
CA ILE A 277 -8.83 -4.41 -5.43
C ILE A 277 -9.91 -3.32 -5.37
N LEU A 278 -9.90 -2.47 -4.35
CA LEU A 278 -10.91 -1.42 -4.15
C LEU A 278 -10.88 -0.37 -5.27
N SER A 279 -9.69 -0.05 -5.80
CA SER A 279 -9.52 0.84 -6.95
C SER A 279 -9.79 0.17 -8.30
N GLY A 280 -10.09 -1.14 -8.34
CA GLY A 280 -10.25 -1.92 -9.58
C GLY A 280 -8.96 -1.98 -10.42
N ASN A 281 -7.80 -1.95 -9.78
CA ASN A 281 -6.47 -1.91 -10.40
C ASN A 281 -6.31 -0.69 -11.34
N ASN A 282 -6.96 0.43 -11.02
CA ASN A 282 -6.91 1.66 -11.80
C ASN A 282 -6.22 2.76 -10.98
N PRO A 283 -5.04 3.25 -11.41
CA PRO A 283 -4.27 4.26 -10.69
C PRO A 283 -5.07 5.52 -10.33
N LYS A 284 -6.04 5.91 -11.15
CA LYS A 284 -6.90 7.08 -10.91
C LYS A 284 -7.68 6.97 -9.58
N PHE A 285 -8.09 5.77 -9.19
CA PHE A 285 -8.91 5.55 -8.00
C PHE A 285 -8.09 5.14 -6.77
N VAL A 286 -6.79 4.84 -6.93
CA VAL A 286 -5.91 4.48 -5.82
C VAL A 286 -5.84 5.55 -4.73
N PRO A 287 -5.73 6.87 -5.02
CA PRO A 287 -5.72 7.89 -3.97
C PRO A 287 -6.98 7.87 -3.09
N PHE A 288 -8.14 7.65 -3.69
CA PHE A 288 -9.41 7.59 -2.95
C PHE A 288 -9.47 6.35 -2.06
N ALA A 289 -9.05 5.19 -2.56
CA ALA A 289 -9.00 3.95 -1.80
C ALA A 289 -7.97 4.03 -0.65
N ALA A 290 -6.79 4.61 -0.92
CA ALA A 290 -5.75 4.81 0.08
C ALA A 290 -6.17 5.82 1.16
N PHE A 291 -6.81 6.92 0.78
CA PHE A 291 -7.36 7.90 1.74
C PHE A 291 -8.42 7.26 2.63
N PHE A 292 -9.32 6.48 2.05
CA PHE A 292 -10.36 5.80 2.79
C PHE A 292 -9.77 4.82 3.84
N LEU A 293 -8.80 4.00 3.42
CA LEU A 293 -8.13 3.07 4.34
C LEU A 293 -7.33 3.80 5.42
N ALA A 294 -6.63 4.88 5.06
CA ALA A 294 -5.90 5.74 6.00
C ALA A 294 -6.85 6.40 7.01
N TYR A 295 -8.04 6.81 6.58
CA TYR A 295 -9.06 7.37 7.45
C TYR A 295 -9.48 6.39 8.55
N ILE A 296 -9.77 5.14 8.16
CA ILE A 296 -10.11 4.07 9.11
C ILE A 296 -8.95 3.83 10.08
N ARG A 297 -7.70 3.78 9.59
CA ARG A 297 -6.50 3.56 10.42
C ARG A 297 -6.30 4.69 11.45
N VAL A 298 -6.37 5.93 11.01
CA VAL A 298 -6.20 7.08 11.93
C VAL A 298 -7.35 7.13 12.93
N GLY A 299 -8.59 6.85 12.52
CA GLY A 299 -9.72 6.76 13.43
C GLY A 299 -9.55 5.66 14.47
N ALA A 300 -9.09 4.50 14.05
CA ALA A 300 -8.82 3.37 14.93
C ALA A 300 -7.67 3.64 15.91
N ASP A 301 -6.59 4.29 15.46
CA ASP A 301 -5.50 4.74 16.35
C ASP A 301 -5.99 5.77 17.38
N LEU A 302 -6.85 6.71 16.99
CA LEU A 302 -7.48 7.66 17.89
C LEU A 302 -8.42 6.99 18.89
N MET A 303 -9.20 6.01 18.46
CA MET A 303 -10.04 5.21 19.32
C MET A 303 -9.21 4.49 20.37
N SER A 304 -8.14 3.81 20.00
CA SER A 304 -7.24 3.13 20.91
C SER A 304 -6.59 4.07 21.94
N ARG A 305 -6.21 5.27 21.54
CA ARG A 305 -5.53 6.24 22.42
C ARG A 305 -6.47 7.03 23.33
N ARG A 306 -7.77 7.13 22.98
CA ARG A 306 -8.73 8.02 23.65
C ARG A 306 -9.92 7.29 24.26
N SER A 307 -9.98 5.97 24.12
CA SER A 307 -10.99 5.13 24.76
C SER A 307 -10.34 3.96 25.49
N ASP A 308 -11.16 3.16 26.13
CA ASP A 308 -10.79 1.96 26.87
C ASP A 308 -10.58 0.71 25.97
N VAL A 309 -10.66 0.87 24.65
CA VAL A 309 -10.51 -0.24 23.69
C VAL A 309 -9.04 -0.55 23.46
N GLN A 310 -8.64 -1.78 23.73
CA GLN A 310 -7.26 -2.26 23.55
C GLN A 310 -6.87 -2.31 22.06
N ASN A 311 -5.57 -2.15 21.76
CA ASN A 311 -5.04 -2.11 20.40
C ASN A 311 -5.36 -3.38 19.57
N GLU A 312 -5.38 -4.54 20.23
CA GLU A 312 -5.68 -5.83 19.60
C GLU A 312 -7.12 -5.86 19.07
N LEU A 313 -8.07 -5.32 19.84
CA LEU A 313 -9.47 -5.21 19.46
C LEU A 313 -9.68 -4.20 18.33
N VAL A 314 -8.94 -3.11 18.36
CA VAL A 314 -8.91 -2.13 17.28
C VAL A 314 -8.49 -2.78 15.96
N SER A 315 -7.46 -3.63 16.01
CA SER A 315 -6.99 -4.38 14.84
C SER A 315 -8.05 -5.35 14.30
N ILE A 316 -8.82 -6.01 15.18
CA ILE A 316 -9.94 -6.87 14.78
C ILE A 316 -11.05 -6.05 14.10
N ILE A 317 -11.43 -4.92 14.67
CA ILE A 317 -12.44 -4.03 14.09
C ILE A 317 -11.99 -3.52 12.70
N GLN A 318 -10.73 -3.12 12.57
CA GLN A 318 -10.15 -2.74 11.27
C GLN A 318 -10.24 -3.89 10.26
N ALA A 319 -9.83 -5.10 10.66
CA ALA A 319 -9.87 -6.27 9.79
C ALA A 319 -11.30 -6.58 9.30
N ILE A 320 -12.28 -6.47 10.17
CA ILE A 320 -13.70 -6.67 9.82
C ILE A 320 -14.16 -5.60 8.83
N LEU A 321 -13.91 -4.32 9.10
CA LEU A 321 -14.26 -3.23 8.19
C LEU A 321 -13.65 -3.44 6.80
N ILE A 322 -12.36 -3.76 6.76
CA ILE A 322 -11.63 -4.00 5.52
C ILE A 322 -12.18 -5.21 4.78
N LEU A 323 -12.44 -6.32 5.48
CA LEU A 323 -12.97 -7.56 4.89
C LEU A 323 -14.31 -7.32 4.20
N PHE A 324 -15.24 -6.66 4.86
CA PHE A 324 -16.55 -6.40 4.27
C PHE A 324 -16.52 -5.41 3.12
N ILE A 325 -15.65 -4.41 3.19
CA ILE A 325 -15.48 -3.42 2.11
C ILE A 325 -14.87 -4.06 0.86
N THR A 326 -13.91 -4.98 1.06
CA THR A 326 -13.26 -5.70 -0.05
C THR A 326 -14.05 -6.90 -0.55
N ALA A 327 -15.09 -7.34 0.17
CA ALA A 327 -15.93 -8.48 -0.20
C ALA A 327 -16.82 -8.19 -1.44
N GLU A 328 -16.18 -7.79 -2.54
CA GLU A 328 -16.85 -7.52 -3.83
C GLU A 328 -17.74 -8.67 -4.32
N ARG A 329 -17.40 -9.90 -3.96
CA ARG A 329 -18.08 -11.13 -4.40
C ARG A 329 -19.10 -11.67 -3.40
N PHE A 330 -19.23 -11.07 -2.22
CA PHE A 330 -20.09 -11.61 -1.16
C PHE A 330 -21.56 -11.84 -1.60
N MET A 331 -22.06 -11.00 -2.50
CA MET A 331 -23.43 -11.16 -3.04
C MET A 331 -23.48 -11.60 -4.51
N ALA A 332 -22.35 -11.87 -5.15
CA ALA A 332 -22.33 -12.27 -6.57
C ALA A 332 -23.00 -13.65 -6.78
N GLY A 333 -22.78 -14.58 -5.86
CA GLY A 333 -23.41 -15.90 -5.90
C GLY A 333 -24.93 -15.85 -5.67
N TRP A 334 -25.42 -14.92 -4.87
CA TRP A 334 -26.86 -14.72 -4.66
C TRP A 334 -27.53 -14.14 -5.91
N LYS A 335 -26.83 -13.22 -6.59
CA LYS A 335 -27.30 -12.64 -7.86
C LYS A 335 -27.36 -13.69 -8.98
N GLN A 336 -26.34 -14.54 -9.12
CA GLN A 336 -26.35 -15.64 -10.08
C GLN A 336 -27.53 -16.61 -9.83
N ARG A 337 -27.83 -16.89 -8.57
CA ARG A 337 -28.99 -17.71 -8.19
C ARG A 337 -30.32 -17.02 -8.52
N GLN A 338 -30.43 -15.70 -8.35
CA GLN A 338 -31.64 -14.95 -8.73
C GLN A 338 -31.80 -14.83 -10.25
N GLU A 339 -30.72 -14.61 -10.99
CA GLU A 339 -30.75 -14.56 -12.45
C GLU A 339 -31.06 -15.93 -13.04
N ALA A 340 -30.52 -17.00 -12.45
CA ALA A 340 -30.87 -18.38 -12.83
C ALA A 340 -32.34 -18.73 -12.52
N LYS A 341 -32.87 -18.26 -11.37
CA LYS A 341 -34.30 -18.44 -11.07
C LYS A 341 -35.20 -17.68 -12.05
N LYS A 342 -34.88 -16.43 -12.36
CA LYS A 342 -35.66 -15.66 -13.34
C LYS A 342 -35.58 -16.21 -14.75
N ALA A 343 -34.47 -16.85 -15.12
CA ALA A 343 -34.32 -17.53 -16.42
C ALA A 343 -35.06 -18.86 -16.49
N LEU A 344 -35.50 -19.44 -15.36
CA LEU A 344 -36.29 -20.65 -15.27
C LEU A 344 -37.80 -20.35 -15.16
N GLU A 345 -38.19 -19.12 -14.85
CA GLU A 345 -39.56 -18.65 -14.66
C GLU A 345 -40.12 -17.89 -15.91
N GLY A 346 -39.26 -17.59 -16.92
CA GLY A 346 -39.63 -16.96 -18.20
C GLY A 346 -39.30 -17.88 -19.38
#